data_cf19a35d85bc692f2a72e35e0d14c977
#
_entry.id   cf19a35d85bc692f2a72e35e0d14c977
#
_cell.length_a   1.000
_cell.length_b   1.000
_cell.length_c   1.000
_cell.angle_alpha   90.00
_cell.angle_beta   90.00
_cell.angle_gamma   90.00
#
_symmetry.space_group_name_H-M   'P 1'
#
loop_
_entity.id
_entity.type
_entity.pdbx_description
1 polymer ?
#
loop_
_entity_poly.entity_id
_entity_poly.type
_entity_poly.pdbx_seq_one_letter_code
_entity_poly.pdbx_strand_id
1 'polypeptide(L)'
;QEYKDDNNKTAVIGGPLEDADIEAMSTFVWFNKDYIIKEEKHIDVETIVADSLFLIVTDFPMKYGKAESWAASPQTAFITEELSEKLFGNINPIGKTIEYSTGDPLTVTGVIGKDRGKRSLHFDLLVPETLQKDWEFRFPMKMALIHKGASFTKINARHAAFRQSPRAADVEFRYQLLPMREVYFHPAIDVWQDMLQRGNLPQLHLLALVAVLILIVGIFNFMSLYTVVLLKRSKEFGLKKVFGNNSAQLFSQLYIENLCLTL
;
A
#
# COMPACT_ATOMS: atom_id res chain seq x y z
N GLN A 1 -19.53 6.30 -12.71
CA GLN A 1 -18.41 5.73 -13.48
C GLN A 1 -18.18 4.33 -12.97
N GLU A 2 -18.44 3.34 -13.78
CA GLU A 2 -18.11 1.94 -13.49
C GLU A 2 -16.59 1.81 -13.44
N TYR A 3 -16.10 1.41 -12.27
CA TYR A 3 -14.68 1.24 -12.07
C TYR A 3 -14.27 -0.17 -12.46
N LYS A 4 -13.39 -0.29 -13.45
CA LYS A 4 -12.70 -1.53 -13.81
C LYS A 4 -11.35 -1.54 -13.07
N ASP A 5 -11.24 -2.39 -12.08
CA ASP A 5 -9.96 -2.77 -11.49
C ASP A 5 -9.39 -3.96 -12.25
N ASP A 6 -8.19 -3.83 -12.79
CA ASP A 6 -7.53 -4.91 -13.54
C ASP A 6 -7.17 -6.11 -12.64
N ASN A 7 -7.14 -5.92 -11.32
CA ASN A 7 -6.73 -6.94 -10.36
C ASN A 7 -7.87 -7.62 -9.59
N ASN A 8 -9.13 -7.19 -9.71
CA ASN A 8 -10.32 -7.80 -9.06
C ASN A 8 -10.21 -8.01 -7.53
N LYS A 9 -9.24 -7.38 -6.86
CA LYS A 9 -8.99 -7.55 -5.42
C LYS A 9 -9.70 -6.46 -4.62
N THR A 10 -10.27 -6.84 -3.50
CA THR A 10 -11.00 -5.90 -2.65
C THR A 10 -10.86 -6.25 -1.18
N ALA A 11 -10.91 -5.23 -0.32
CA ALA A 11 -11.03 -5.40 1.12
C ALA A 11 -12.51 -5.41 1.50
N VAL A 12 -12.88 -6.30 2.43
CA VAL A 12 -14.23 -6.40 2.98
C VAL A 12 -14.20 -5.97 4.44
N ILE A 13 -15.03 -5.00 4.77
CA ILE A 13 -15.23 -4.58 6.15
C ILE A 13 -16.50 -5.25 6.66
N GLY A 14 -16.36 -6.12 7.69
CA GLY A 14 -17.47 -6.83 8.30
C GLY A 14 -17.39 -8.36 8.17
N GLY A 15 -18.49 -9.07 8.48
CA GLY A 15 -18.58 -10.55 8.54
C GLY A 15 -18.57 -11.25 7.17
N PRO A 16 -19.00 -12.52 7.12
CA PRO A 16 -19.04 -13.29 5.87
C PRO A 16 -20.00 -12.63 4.88
N LEU A 17 -19.53 -12.47 3.66
CA LEU A 17 -20.30 -11.95 2.54
C LEU A 17 -20.38 -13.02 1.47
N GLU A 18 -21.56 -13.63 1.32
CA GLU A 18 -21.84 -14.56 0.25
C GLU A 18 -22.49 -13.82 -0.90
N ASP A 19 -21.87 -13.83 -2.06
CA ASP A 19 -22.37 -13.17 -3.26
C ASP A 19 -21.88 -13.94 -4.50
N ALA A 20 -22.73 -14.08 -5.49
CA ALA A 20 -22.42 -14.79 -6.72
C ALA A 20 -21.30 -14.15 -7.54
N ASP A 21 -21.04 -12.86 -7.32
CA ASP A 21 -19.95 -12.13 -7.98
C ASP A 21 -18.60 -12.24 -7.23
N ILE A 22 -18.56 -12.96 -6.10
CA ILE A 22 -17.34 -13.20 -5.32
C ILE A 22 -16.78 -14.58 -5.69
N GLU A 23 -15.56 -14.62 -6.22
CA GLU A 23 -14.87 -15.85 -6.60
C GLU A 23 -14.24 -16.56 -5.39
N ALA A 24 -13.60 -15.78 -4.52
CA ALA A 24 -12.99 -16.29 -3.30
C ALA A 24 -12.96 -15.20 -2.23
N MET A 25 -13.03 -15.61 -0.96
CA MET A 25 -12.89 -14.70 0.18
C MET A 25 -11.96 -15.31 1.20
N SER A 26 -10.99 -14.54 1.65
CA SER A 26 -10.07 -14.91 2.70
C SER A 26 -10.31 -14.08 3.96
N THR A 27 -10.17 -14.73 5.09
CA THR A 27 -10.24 -14.13 6.42
C THR A 27 -8.87 -14.22 7.08
N PHE A 28 -8.43 -13.13 7.69
CA PHE A 28 -7.14 -13.09 8.35
C PHE A 28 -7.14 -12.12 9.54
N VAL A 29 -6.20 -12.33 10.45
CA VAL A 29 -5.93 -11.48 11.61
C VAL A 29 -4.46 -11.11 11.60
N TRP A 30 -4.15 -9.92 12.01
CA TRP A 30 -2.80 -9.41 12.10
C TRP A 30 -2.35 -9.19 13.55
N PHE A 31 -1.08 -9.47 13.81
CA PHE A 31 -0.42 -9.32 15.09
C PHE A 31 0.85 -8.48 14.90
N ASN A 32 0.83 -7.26 15.43
CA ASN A 32 1.93 -6.31 15.28
C ASN A 32 3.08 -6.49 16.29
N LYS A 33 2.86 -7.30 17.32
CA LYS A 33 3.84 -7.55 18.39
C LYS A 33 3.90 -9.03 18.68
N ASP A 34 4.49 -9.72 17.75
CA ASP A 34 4.75 -11.14 17.88
C ASP A 34 6.24 -11.39 17.75
N TYR A 35 6.71 -12.57 18.06
CA TYR A 35 8.11 -12.90 17.93
C TYR A 35 8.32 -14.37 17.55
N ILE A 36 9.46 -14.62 16.99
CA ILE A 36 9.98 -15.96 16.80
C ILE A 36 11.28 -16.12 17.62
N ILE A 37 11.55 -17.34 18.04
CA ILE A 37 12.74 -17.68 18.80
C ILE A 37 13.72 -18.38 17.87
N LYS A 38 14.95 -17.89 17.81
CA LYS A 38 16.07 -18.52 17.12
C LYS A 38 17.33 -18.39 17.95
N GLU A 39 17.98 -19.51 18.27
CA GLU A 39 19.22 -19.53 19.04
C GLU A 39 19.10 -18.72 20.35
N GLU A 40 17.98 -18.93 21.09
CA GLU A 40 17.65 -18.22 22.34
C GLU A 40 17.40 -16.70 22.20
N LYS A 41 17.34 -16.18 20.97
CA LYS A 41 17.05 -14.77 20.70
C LYS A 41 15.61 -14.60 20.24
N HIS A 42 14.93 -13.63 20.83
CA HIS A 42 13.62 -13.18 20.36
C HIS A 42 13.80 -12.23 19.19
N ILE A 43 13.12 -12.49 18.11
CA ILE A 43 13.10 -11.66 16.91
C ILE A 43 11.68 -11.21 16.69
N ASP A 44 11.44 -9.92 16.85
CA ASP A 44 10.14 -9.32 16.63
C ASP A 44 9.73 -9.48 15.17
N VAL A 45 8.49 -9.87 14.95
CA VAL A 45 7.87 -10.08 13.64
C VAL A 45 6.43 -9.59 13.66
N GLU A 46 5.99 -9.11 12.52
CA GLU A 46 4.58 -8.87 12.24
C GLU A 46 3.99 -10.13 11.62
N THR A 47 3.00 -10.72 12.31
CA THR A 47 2.42 -12.00 11.91
C THR A 47 1.01 -11.83 11.37
N ILE A 48 0.72 -12.46 10.26
CA ILE A 48 -0.65 -12.69 9.78
C ILE A 48 -1.03 -14.14 10.06
N VAL A 49 -2.18 -14.31 10.70
CA VAL A 49 -2.88 -15.60 10.82
C VAL A 49 -4.01 -15.60 9.81
N ALA A 50 -4.04 -16.55 8.90
CA ALA A 50 -4.99 -16.55 7.80
C ALA A 50 -5.51 -17.94 7.43
N ASP A 51 -6.64 -17.95 6.73
CA ASP A 51 -7.22 -19.16 6.14
C ASP A 51 -6.45 -19.61 4.87
N SER A 52 -6.83 -20.76 4.35
CA SER A 52 -6.18 -21.37 3.18
C SER A 52 -6.30 -20.56 1.88
N LEU A 53 -7.24 -19.62 1.80
CA LEU A 53 -7.49 -18.82 0.59
C LEU A 53 -6.67 -17.54 0.54
N PHE A 54 -5.96 -17.20 1.63
CA PHE A 54 -5.24 -15.93 1.74
C PHE A 54 -4.26 -15.67 0.58
N LEU A 55 -3.41 -16.64 0.27
CA LEU A 55 -2.43 -16.48 -0.81
C LEU A 55 -3.06 -16.48 -2.20
N ILE A 56 -4.21 -17.15 -2.38
CA ILE A 56 -4.97 -17.12 -3.63
C ILE A 56 -5.58 -15.74 -3.85
N VAL A 57 -6.20 -15.17 -2.81
CA VAL A 57 -6.83 -13.84 -2.89
C VAL A 57 -5.80 -12.73 -3.02
N THR A 58 -4.68 -12.82 -2.32
CA THR A 58 -3.65 -11.76 -2.29
C THR A 58 -2.67 -11.86 -3.46
N ASP A 59 -2.44 -13.07 -4.01
CA ASP A 59 -1.53 -13.35 -5.13
C ASP A 59 -0.13 -12.77 -4.90
N PHE A 60 0.45 -13.04 -3.73
CA PHE A 60 1.81 -12.64 -3.43
C PHE A 60 2.82 -13.40 -4.32
N PRO A 61 3.86 -12.74 -4.82
CA PRO A 61 4.89 -13.42 -5.59
C PRO A 61 5.66 -14.40 -4.70
N MET A 62 5.86 -15.60 -5.17
CA MET A 62 6.61 -16.63 -4.43
C MET A 62 8.07 -16.67 -4.90
N LYS A 63 9.02 -16.57 -3.95
CA LYS A 63 10.45 -16.82 -4.22
C LYS A 63 10.78 -18.30 -4.12
N TYR A 64 10.25 -18.97 -3.10
CA TYR A 64 10.36 -20.41 -2.88
C TYR A 64 9.04 -20.97 -2.39
N GLY A 65 8.78 -22.25 -2.67
CA GLY A 65 7.52 -22.89 -2.33
C GLY A 65 6.41 -22.57 -3.34
N LYS A 66 5.20 -23.02 -3.03
CA LYS A 66 4.00 -22.83 -3.85
C LYS A 66 2.84 -22.35 -2.98
N ALA A 67 2.03 -21.43 -3.47
CA ALA A 67 0.87 -20.92 -2.75
C ALA A 67 -0.14 -22.02 -2.41
N GLU A 68 -0.25 -23.05 -3.26
CA GLU A 68 -1.14 -24.18 -3.04
C GLU A 68 -0.73 -25.09 -1.87
N SER A 69 0.54 -25.04 -1.45
CA SER A 69 1.02 -25.77 -0.27
C SER A 69 0.76 -25.00 1.05
N TRP A 70 0.20 -23.81 0.96
CA TRP A 70 -0.18 -23.00 2.10
C TRP A 70 -1.24 -23.71 2.95
N ALA A 71 -1.09 -23.62 4.26
CA ALA A 71 -2.02 -24.19 5.24
C ALA A 71 -2.26 -25.71 5.11
N ALA A 72 -1.37 -26.45 4.46
CA ALA A 72 -1.45 -27.90 4.36
C ALA A 72 -1.32 -28.62 5.71
N SER A 73 -0.67 -27.95 6.69
CA SER A 73 -0.51 -28.41 8.07
C SER A 73 -0.53 -27.22 9.03
N PRO A 74 -1.03 -27.36 10.26
CA PRO A 74 -0.98 -26.31 11.27
C PRO A 74 0.43 -25.77 11.59
N GLN A 75 1.44 -26.62 11.42
CA GLN A 75 2.84 -26.29 11.73
C GLN A 75 3.61 -25.76 10.52
N THR A 76 2.94 -25.21 9.54
CA THR A 76 3.58 -24.57 8.39
C THR A 76 3.70 -23.06 8.59
N ALA A 77 4.75 -22.49 7.99
CA ALA A 77 4.94 -21.04 7.97
C ALA A 77 5.41 -20.59 6.58
N PHE A 78 4.88 -19.46 6.14
CA PHE A 78 5.45 -18.70 5.04
C PHE A 78 6.10 -17.44 5.62
N ILE A 79 7.29 -17.14 5.16
CA ILE A 79 8.05 -15.96 5.61
C ILE A 79 8.33 -15.04 4.43
N THR A 80 8.51 -13.76 4.69
CA THR A 80 8.95 -12.84 3.65
C THR A 80 10.42 -13.07 3.30
N GLU A 81 10.82 -12.63 2.12
CA GLU A 81 12.21 -12.68 1.69
C GLU A 81 13.12 -11.93 2.67
N GLU A 82 12.66 -10.80 3.22
CA GLU A 82 13.40 -10.01 4.20
C GLU A 82 13.63 -10.76 5.50
N LEU A 83 12.58 -11.40 6.03
CA LEU A 83 12.73 -12.25 7.21
C LEU A 83 13.61 -13.47 6.92
N SER A 84 13.48 -14.07 5.74
CA SER A 84 14.35 -15.18 5.31
C SER A 84 15.83 -14.80 5.28
N GLU A 85 16.17 -13.63 4.72
CA GLU A 85 17.53 -13.12 4.69
C GLU A 85 18.07 -12.84 6.11
N LYS A 86 17.23 -12.27 6.98
CA LYS A 86 17.57 -11.99 8.39
C LYS A 86 17.83 -13.27 9.20
N LEU A 87 17.05 -14.33 8.97
CA LEU A 87 17.13 -15.58 9.71
C LEU A 87 18.20 -16.55 9.17
N PHE A 88 18.30 -16.66 7.86
CA PHE A 88 19.03 -17.74 7.20
C PHE A 88 20.08 -17.25 6.20
N GLY A 89 20.20 -15.92 6.02
CA GLY A 89 21.06 -15.34 4.99
C GLY A 89 20.59 -15.72 3.59
N ASN A 90 21.53 -16.06 2.73
CA ASN A 90 21.25 -16.46 1.33
C ASN A 90 20.92 -17.95 1.16
N ILE A 91 20.65 -18.66 2.26
CA ILE A 91 20.37 -20.11 2.20
C ILE A 91 18.87 -20.29 2.00
N ASN A 92 18.48 -21.27 1.15
CA ASN A 92 17.08 -21.65 0.99
C ASN A 92 16.49 -22.12 2.34
N PRO A 93 15.46 -21.47 2.89
CA PRO A 93 14.92 -21.78 4.20
C PRO A 93 13.89 -22.90 4.18
N ILE A 94 13.47 -23.40 3.02
CA ILE A 94 12.45 -24.45 2.90
C ILE A 94 12.84 -25.67 3.71
N GLY A 95 11.91 -26.16 4.55
CA GLY A 95 12.11 -27.32 5.44
C GLY A 95 12.85 -26.98 6.73
N LYS A 96 13.33 -25.75 6.94
CA LYS A 96 13.90 -25.33 8.22
C LYS A 96 12.82 -25.00 9.23
N THR A 97 13.12 -25.22 10.51
CA THR A 97 12.20 -24.96 11.62
C THR A 97 12.54 -23.63 12.29
N ILE A 98 11.51 -22.88 12.63
CA ILE A 98 11.52 -21.71 13.51
C ILE A 98 10.60 -22.00 14.68
N GLU A 99 10.89 -21.47 15.85
CA GLU A 99 10.02 -21.58 17.02
C GLU A 99 9.15 -20.32 17.14
N TYR A 100 7.85 -20.49 17.18
CA TYR A 100 6.89 -19.40 17.32
C TYR A 100 6.73 -18.97 18.78
N SER A 101 6.20 -17.78 19.00
CA SER A 101 5.99 -17.20 20.34
C SER A 101 5.20 -18.07 21.31
N THR A 102 4.36 -18.97 20.79
CA THR A 102 3.62 -19.97 21.57
C THR A 102 4.47 -21.18 21.99
N GLY A 103 5.71 -21.28 21.54
CA GLY A 103 6.58 -22.45 21.71
C GLY A 103 6.37 -23.55 20.66
N ASP A 104 5.48 -23.32 19.69
CA ASP A 104 5.22 -24.29 18.63
C ASP A 104 6.33 -24.24 17.55
N PRO A 105 6.87 -25.39 17.13
CA PRO A 105 7.79 -25.45 16.00
C PRO A 105 7.04 -25.28 14.68
N LEU A 106 7.45 -24.32 13.88
CA LEU A 106 6.93 -24.06 12.53
C LEU A 106 7.95 -24.42 11.47
N THR A 107 7.54 -25.19 10.49
CA THR A 107 8.36 -25.50 9.32
C THR A 107 8.14 -24.48 8.22
N VAL A 108 9.20 -23.85 7.75
CA VAL A 108 9.13 -22.92 6.62
C VAL A 108 8.84 -23.73 5.34
N THR A 109 7.67 -23.48 4.75
CA THR A 109 7.22 -24.18 3.53
C THR A 109 7.13 -23.25 2.32
N GLY A 110 7.24 -21.92 2.55
CA GLY A 110 7.26 -20.95 1.48
C GLY A 110 7.99 -19.66 1.84
N VAL A 111 8.48 -18.99 0.82
CA VAL A 111 9.05 -17.65 0.91
C VAL A 111 8.34 -16.73 -0.05
N ILE A 112 7.74 -15.69 0.50
CA ILE A 112 7.08 -14.64 -0.25
C ILE A 112 8.16 -13.68 -0.75
N GLY A 113 8.24 -13.52 -2.06
CA GLY A 113 9.23 -12.67 -2.71
C GLY A 113 8.95 -11.18 -2.51
N LYS A 114 9.97 -10.36 -2.72
CA LYS A 114 9.80 -8.90 -2.74
C LYS A 114 8.83 -8.50 -3.83
N ASP A 115 7.79 -7.79 -3.44
CA ASP A 115 6.90 -7.20 -4.40
C ASP A 115 7.53 -5.93 -5.00
N ARG A 116 7.44 -5.78 -6.31
CA ARG A 116 7.89 -4.56 -7.00
C ARG A 116 6.90 -3.40 -6.84
N GLY A 117 5.70 -3.67 -6.34
CA GLY A 117 4.65 -2.69 -6.08
C GLY A 117 4.65 -2.22 -4.62
N LYS A 118 3.99 -1.08 -4.37
CA LYS A 118 3.67 -0.65 -3.01
C LYS A 118 2.40 -1.37 -2.58
N ARG A 119 2.50 -2.22 -1.57
CA ARG A 119 1.34 -2.86 -0.94
C ARG A 119 1.01 -2.15 0.36
N SER A 120 -0.27 -2.05 0.66
CA SER A 120 -0.74 -1.51 1.94
C SER A 120 -0.62 -2.54 3.07
N LEU A 121 -0.61 -3.83 2.74
CA LEU A 121 -0.50 -4.91 3.73
C LEU A 121 0.97 -5.23 3.97
N HIS A 122 1.41 -5.11 5.23
CA HIS A 122 2.76 -5.39 5.67
C HIS A 122 2.77 -6.51 6.71
N PHE A 123 3.70 -7.45 6.60
CA PHE A 123 3.93 -8.54 7.54
C PHE A 123 5.27 -9.22 7.25
N ASP A 124 5.76 -9.99 8.21
CA ASP A 124 6.99 -10.79 8.11
C ASP A 124 6.70 -12.28 8.04
N LEU A 125 5.70 -12.73 8.79
CA LEU A 125 5.36 -14.13 9.00
C LEU A 125 3.88 -14.36 8.68
N LEU A 126 3.60 -15.44 7.97
CA LEU A 126 2.26 -15.90 7.69
C LEU A 126 2.10 -17.32 8.25
N VAL A 127 1.09 -17.51 9.11
CA VAL A 127 0.78 -18.80 9.75
C VAL A 127 -0.69 -19.17 9.54
N PRO A 128 -1.03 -20.46 9.44
CA PRO A 128 -2.41 -20.89 9.25
C PRO A 128 -3.27 -20.63 10.49
N GLU A 129 -4.55 -20.35 10.27
CA GLU A 129 -5.53 -20.13 11.34
C GLU A 129 -5.65 -21.31 12.30
N THR A 130 -5.35 -22.51 11.83
CA THR A 130 -5.38 -23.76 12.63
C THR A 130 -4.32 -23.79 13.74
N LEU A 131 -3.29 -22.95 13.67
CA LEU A 131 -2.26 -22.83 14.71
C LEU A 131 -2.79 -22.10 15.96
N GLN A 132 -3.61 -21.08 15.79
CA GLN A 132 -4.14 -20.26 16.88
C GLN A 132 -5.65 -20.47 17.04
N LYS A 133 -6.06 -21.20 18.07
CA LYS A 133 -7.47 -21.48 18.35
C LYS A 133 -8.29 -20.25 18.77
N ASP A 134 -7.64 -19.20 19.29
CA ASP A 134 -8.30 -18.01 19.86
C ASP A 134 -8.36 -16.83 18.86
N TRP A 135 -8.00 -17.02 17.59
CA TRP A 135 -8.02 -15.96 16.60
C TRP A 135 -9.43 -15.41 16.32
N GLU A 136 -10.47 -16.20 16.52
CA GLU A 136 -11.88 -15.80 16.33
C GLU A 136 -12.33 -14.69 17.29
N PHE A 137 -11.67 -14.54 18.44
CA PHE A 137 -11.94 -13.46 19.40
C PHE A 137 -11.37 -12.11 18.98
N ARG A 138 -10.54 -12.07 17.97
CA ARG A 138 -10.02 -10.85 17.38
C ARG A 138 -10.92 -10.39 16.23
N PHE A 139 -10.78 -9.15 15.83
CA PHE A 139 -11.56 -8.60 14.72
C PHE A 139 -10.94 -9.04 13.39
N PRO A 140 -11.45 -10.07 12.76
CA PRO A 140 -10.88 -10.57 11.52
C PRO A 140 -11.12 -9.59 10.39
N MET A 141 -10.11 -9.41 9.58
CA MET A 141 -10.23 -8.73 8.30
C MET A 141 -10.55 -9.73 7.19
N LYS A 142 -11.19 -9.23 6.14
CA LYS A 142 -11.57 -10.03 5.00
C LYS A 142 -11.09 -9.38 3.72
N MET A 143 -10.57 -10.19 2.83
CA MET A 143 -10.30 -9.84 1.45
C MET A 143 -11.10 -10.74 0.53
N ALA A 144 -11.62 -10.17 -0.55
CA ALA A 144 -12.36 -10.91 -1.55
C ALA A 144 -11.73 -10.72 -2.92
N LEU A 145 -11.69 -11.82 -3.67
CA LEU A 145 -11.46 -11.82 -5.10
C LEU A 145 -12.84 -11.83 -5.78
N ILE A 146 -13.13 -10.82 -6.58
CA ILE A 146 -14.39 -10.73 -7.29
C ILE A 146 -14.24 -11.17 -8.74
N HIS A 147 -15.30 -11.72 -9.32
CA HIS A 147 -15.30 -12.14 -10.72
C HIS A 147 -14.98 -10.98 -11.65
N LYS A 148 -14.21 -11.26 -12.70
CA LYS A 148 -13.82 -10.28 -13.70
C LYS A 148 -15.05 -9.66 -14.36
N GLY A 149 -15.20 -8.34 -14.25
CA GLY A 149 -16.35 -7.60 -14.78
C GLY A 149 -17.50 -7.41 -13.80
N ALA A 150 -17.44 -7.96 -12.58
CA ALA A 150 -18.41 -7.67 -11.54
C ALA A 150 -18.29 -6.21 -11.05
N SER A 151 -19.39 -5.64 -10.60
CA SER A 151 -19.48 -4.24 -10.18
C SER A 151 -19.52 -4.13 -8.67
N PHE A 152 -18.56 -3.46 -8.05
CA PHE A 152 -18.54 -3.15 -6.62
C PHE A 152 -19.82 -2.44 -6.16
N THR A 153 -20.31 -1.49 -6.97
CA THR A 153 -21.54 -0.75 -6.67
C THR A 153 -22.75 -1.66 -6.59
N LYS A 154 -22.87 -2.64 -7.50
CA LYS A 154 -24.00 -3.59 -7.50
C LYS A 154 -23.91 -4.54 -6.31
N ILE A 155 -22.72 -5.05 -5.99
CA ILE A 155 -22.51 -5.92 -4.82
C ILE A 155 -22.82 -5.14 -3.54
N ASN A 156 -22.28 -3.93 -3.38
CA ASN A 156 -22.56 -3.09 -2.22
C ASN A 156 -24.05 -2.73 -2.09
N ALA A 157 -24.75 -2.51 -3.19
CA ALA A 157 -26.19 -2.24 -3.17
C ALA A 157 -27.02 -3.46 -2.70
N ARG A 158 -26.63 -4.69 -3.10
CA ARG A 158 -27.27 -5.93 -2.62
C ARG A 158 -27.09 -6.13 -1.11
N HIS A 159 -25.96 -5.66 -0.56
CA HIS A 159 -25.59 -5.85 0.84
C HIS A 159 -25.70 -4.56 1.67
N ALA A 160 -26.41 -3.55 1.18
CA ALA A 160 -26.57 -2.24 1.84
C ALA A 160 -27.34 -2.29 3.16
N ALA A 161 -28.16 -3.34 3.39
CA ALA A 161 -28.95 -3.47 4.61
C ALA A 161 -28.06 -3.73 5.83
N PHE A 162 -28.40 -3.07 6.94
CA PHE A 162 -27.80 -3.37 8.24
C PHE A 162 -28.17 -4.77 8.71
N ARG A 163 -27.24 -5.42 9.38
CA ARG A 163 -27.40 -6.75 9.97
C ARG A 163 -27.02 -6.70 11.44
N GLN A 164 -27.67 -7.50 12.26
CA GLN A 164 -27.29 -7.64 13.65
C GLN A 164 -25.98 -8.39 13.80
N SER A 165 -25.15 -7.96 14.73
CA SER A 165 -23.90 -8.64 15.06
C SER A 165 -24.18 -10.00 15.67
N PRO A 166 -23.54 -11.09 15.23
CA PRO A 166 -23.65 -12.38 15.87
C PRO A 166 -23.13 -12.39 17.33
N ARG A 167 -22.29 -11.40 17.68
CA ARG A 167 -21.62 -11.32 18.99
C ARG A 167 -22.29 -10.34 19.96
N ALA A 168 -23.07 -9.38 19.44
CA ALA A 168 -23.75 -8.36 20.24
C ALA A 168 -25.07 -7.99 19.54
N ALA A 169 -26.20 -8.37 20.14
CA ALA A 169 -27.52 -8.20 19.54
C ALA A 169 -27.93 -6.72 19.39
N ASP A 170 -27.28 -5.83 20.11
CA ASP A 170 -27.46 -4.38 20.09
C ASP A 170 -26.57 -3.65 19.08
N VAL A 171 -25.67 -4.38 18.41
CA VAL A 171 -24.75 -3.82 17.40
C VAL A 171 -25.21 -4.17 15.99
N GLU A 172 -25.52 -3.16 15.21
CA GLU A 172 -25.82 -3.28 13.80
C GLU A 172 -24.57 -2.94 12.97
N PHE A 173 -24.32 -3.73 11.92
CA PHE A 173 -23.23 -3.49 10.98
C PHE A 173 -23.69 -3.65 9.53
N ARG A 174 -22.97 -3.04 8.63
CA ARG A 174 -23.19 -3.12 7.20
C ARG A 174 -21.91 -3.56 6.49
N TYR A 175 -22.06 -4.46 5.54
CA TYR A 175 -20.95 -4.85 4.67
C TYR A 175 -20.71 -3.79 3.60
N GLN A 176 -19.45 -3.54 3.35
CA GLN A 176 -19.03 -2.69 2.24
C GLN A 176 -17.74 -3.25 1.64
N LEU A 177 -17.75 -3.50 0.35
CA LEU A 177 -16.57 -3.82 -0.42
C LEU A 177 -15.89 -2.54 -0.86
N LEU A 178 -14.59 -2.47 -0.61
CA LEU A 178 -13.75 -1.36 -1.05
C LEU A 178 -12.64 -1.91 -1.96
N PRO A 179 -12.42 -1.33 -3.15
CA PRO A 179 -11.28 -1.68 -3.98
C PRO A 179 -9.98 -1.48 -3.21
N MET A 180 -9.05 -2.46 -3.26
CA MET A 180 -7.79 -2.41 -2.51
C MET A 180 -6.98 -1.12 -2.75
N ARG A 181 -6.98 -0.59 -3.97
CA ARG A 181 -6.31 0.67 -4.30
C ARG A 181 -6.89 1.90 -3.59
N GLU A 182 -8.18 1.88 -3.23
CA GLU A 182 -8.84 2.98 -2.53
C GLU A 182 -8.60 2.91 -1.02
N VAL A 183 -8.25 1.74 -0.50
CA VAL A 183 -7.98 1.50 0.92
C VAL A 183 -6.91 2.44 1.46
N TYR A 184 -5.86 2.72 0.67
CA TYR A 184 -4.72 3.55 1.09
C TYR A 184 -5.12 4.96 1.54
N PHE A 185 -6.11 5.58 0.91
CA PHE A 185 -6.58 6.94 1.24
C PHE A 185 -8.01 6.97 1.81
N HIS A 186 -8.60 5.82 2.10
CA HIS A 186 -10.01 5.77 2.50
C HIS A 186 -10.21 6.21 3.96
N PRO A 187 -11.04 7.25 4.23
CA PRO A 187 -11.18 7.82 5.57
C PRO A 187 -11.91 6.90 6.57
N ALA A 188 -12.77 6.00 6.09
CA ALA A 188 -13.59 5.14 6.96
C ALA A 188 -12.86 3.92 7.53
N ILE A 189 -11.60 3.67 7.13
CA ILE A 189 -10.79 2.55 7.64
C ILE A 189 -9.96 3.05 8.83
N ASP A 190 -10.63 3.56 9.87
CA ASP A 190 -9.92 4.20 10.99
C ASP A 190 -9.53 3.25 12.13
N VAL A 191 -10.17 2.08 12.18
CA VAL A 191 -10.14 1.20 13.36
C VAL A 191 -8.86 0.35 13.46
N TRP A 192 -8.08 0.21 12.35
CA TRP A 192 -6.95 -0.75 12.27
C TRP A 192 -5.71 -0.09 11.66
N GLN A 193 -5.34 1.06 12.23
CA GLN A 193 -4.33 1.96 11.67
C GLN A 193 -2.94 1.36 11.50
N ASP A 194 -2.57 0.42 12.33
CA ASP A 194 -1.18 -0.06 12.39
C ASP A 194 -0.86 -1.12 11.32
N MET A 195 -1.87 -1.84 10.83
CA MET A 195 -1.71 -2.94 9.89
C MET A 195 -1.61 -2.52 8.44
N LEU A 196 -2.39 -1.52 8.05
CA LEU A 196 -2.41 -1.02 6.68
C LEU A 196 -1.63 0.29 6.60
N GLN A 197 -0.57 0.31 5.81
CA GLN A 197 0.08 1.58 5.48
C GLN A 197 -0.91 2.49 4.78
N ARG A 198 -1.16 3.66 5.37
CA ARG A 198 -2.13 4.62 4.84
C ARG A 198 -1.49 5.96 4.54
N GLY A 199 -1.99 6.57 3.49
CA GLY A 199 -1.66 7.95 3.15
C GLY A 199 -2.62 8.92 3.81
N ASN A 200 -2.08 10.05 4.26
CA ASN A 200 -2.88 11.17 4.73
C ASN A 200 -3.09 12.16 3.58
N LEU A 201 -4.26 12.09 2.93
CA LEU A 201 -4.58 12.96 1.79
C LEU A 201 -4.57 14.46 2.16
N PRO A 202 -5.14 14.91 3.29
CA PRO A 202 -5.01 16.29 3.76
C PRO A 202 -3.57 16.74 3.92
N GLN A 203 -2.71 15.90 4.49
CA GLN A 203 -1.29 16.23 4.65
C GLN A 203 -0.56 16.32 3.29
N LEU A 204 -0.91 15.46 2.33
CA LEU A 204 -0.38 15.52 0.97
C LEU A 204 -0.77 16.83 0.27
N HIS A 205 -2.03 17.26 0.40
CA HIS A 205 -2.49 18.55 -0.13
C HIS A 205 -1.78 19.72 0.52
N LEU A 206 -1.56 19.68 1.84
CA LEU A 206 -0.80 20.71 2.55
C LEU A 206 0.63 20.80 2.03
N LEU A 207 1.32 19.67 1.86
CA LEU A 207 2.67 19.63 1.30
C LEU A 207 2.70 20.17 -0.13
N ALA A 208 1.72 19.81 -0.96
CA ALA A 208 1.62 20.34 -2.32
C ALA A 208 1.41 21.85 -2.32
N LEU A 209 0.56 22.39 -1.43
CA LEU A 209 0.37 23.82 -1.30
C LEU A 209 1.66 24.54 -0.90
N VAL A 210 2.39 24.02 0.09
CA VAL A 210 3.68 24.59 0.52
C VAL A 210 4.70 24.56 -0.63
N ALA A 211 4.77 23.45 -1.40
CA ALA A 211 5.65 23.35 -2.56
C ALA A 211 5.33 24.41 -3.62
N VAL A 212 4.05 24.63 -3.91
CA VAL A 212 3.60 25.71 -4.83
C VAL A 212 3.98 27.10 -4.32
N LEU A 213 3.81 27.37 -3.02
CA LEU A 213 4.20 28.65 -2.43
C LEU A 213 5.71 28.89 -2.54
N ILE A 214 6.53 27.87 -2.27
CA ILE A 214 8.00 27.97 -2.40
C ILE A 214 8.36 28.25 -3.88
N LEU A 215 7.72 27.58 -4.81
CA LEU A 215 7.94 27.79 -6.24
C LEU A 215 7.59 29.24 -6.62
N ILE A 216 6.46 29.77 -6.17
CA ILE A 216 6.03 31.14 -6.42
C ILE A 216 7.07 32.13 -5.86
N VAL A 217 7.52 31.96 -4.63
CA VAL A 217 8.55 32.81 -4.01
C VAL A 217 9.85 32.76 -4.83
N GLY A 218 10.26 31.55 -5.26
CA GLY A 218 11.43 31.38 -6.12
C GLY A 218 11.32 32.13 -7.44
N ILE A 219 10.15 32.06 -8.09
CA ILE A 219 9.87 32.79 -9.33
C ILE A 219 9.95 34.31 -9.08
N PHE A 220 9.32 34.82 -8.03
CA PHE A 220 9.37 36.25 -7.72
C PHE A 220 10.79 36.73 -7.40
N ASN A 221 11.57 35.95 -6.65
CA ASN A 221 12.97 36.27 -6.37
C ASN A 221 13.79 36.33 -7.68
N PHE A 222 13.63 35.31 -8.55
CA PHE A 222 14.29 35.30 -9.83
C PHE A 222 13.88 36.51 -10.70
N MET A 223 12.58 36.81 -10.80
CA MET A 223 12.07 37.93 -11.57
C MET A 223 12.63 39.24 -11.05
N SER A 224 12.72 39.43 -9.72
CA SER A 224 13.27 40.63 -9.10
C SER A 224 14.74 40.85 -9.46
N LEU A 225 15.56 39.78 -9.32
CA LEU A 225 16.97 39.82 -9.69
C LEU A 225 17.16 40.14 -11.19
N TYR A 226 16.37 39.43 -12.02
CA TYR A 226 16.44 39.59 -13.46
C TYR A 226 16.01 41.00 -13.91
N THR A 227 15.00 41.59 -13.27
CA THR A 227 14.57 42.98 -13.53
C THR A 227 15.70 43.96 -13.29
N VAL A 228 16.47 43.80 -12.19
CA VAL A 228 17.64 44.66 -11.90
C VAL A 228 18.70 44.52 -13.01
N VAL A 229 18.97 43.33 -13.50
CA VAL A 229 19.90 43.09 -14.61
C VAL A 229 19.42 43.78 -15.88
N LEU A 230 18.13 43.64 -16.22
CA LEU A 230 17.54 44.29 -17.39
C LEU A 230 17.60 45.81 -17.31
N LEU A 231 17.33 46.39 -16.12
CA LEU A 231 17.42 47.82 -15.92
C LEU A 231 18.85 48.36 -16.15
N LYS A 232 19.89 47.63 -15.71
CA LYS A 232 21.29 48.01 -15.96
C LYS A 232 21.63 47.98 -17.47
N ARG A 233 21.02 47.04 -18.23
CA ARG A 233 21.23 46.89 -19.68
C ARG A 233 20.26 47.73 -20.53
N SER A 234 19.38 48.50 -19.92
CA SER A 234 18.32 49.28 -20.61
C SER A 234 18.85 50.22 -21.70
N LYS A 235 20.04 50.85 -21.46
CA LYS A 235 20.70 51.69 -22.46
C LYS A 235 21.12 50.95 -23.70
N GLU A 236 21.62 49.70 -23.59
CA GLU A 236 21.98 48.84 -24.72
C GLU A 236 20.75 48.47 -25.53
N PHE A 237 19.63 48.14 -24.89
CA PHE A 237 18.38 47.80 -25.58
C PHE A 237 17.80 49.04 -26.30
N GLY A 238 17.90 50.23 -25.67
CA GLY A 238 17.51 51.49 -26.30
C GLY A 238 18.30 51.79 -27.57
N LEU A 239 19.62 51.60 -27.55
CA LEU A 239 20.47 51.77 -28.70
C LEU A 239 20.11 50.79 -29.83
N LYS A 240 19.98 49.49 -29.50
CA LYS A 240 19.62 48.45 -30.48
C LYS A 240 18.26 48.72 -31.14
N LYS A 241 17.31 49.28 -30.38
CA LYS A 241 16.00 49.66 -30.93
C LYS A 241 16.07 50.81 -31.90
N VAL A 242 16.96 51.83 -31.65
CA VAL A 242 17.22 52.95 -32.53
C VAL A 242 17.88 52.47 -33.84
N PHE A 243 18.73 51.42 -33.78
CA PHE A 243 19.35 50.80 -34.94
C PHE A 243 18.45 49.78 -35.69
N GLY A 244 17.13 49.73 -35.34
CA GLY A 244 16.13 49.00 -36.12
C GLY A 244 15.83 47.59 -35.64
N ASN A 245 16.32 47.14 -34.48
CA ASN A 245 15.98 45.86 -33.91
C ASN A 245 14.51 45.83 -33.43
N ASN A 246 13.79 44.76 -33.84
CA ASN A 246 12.43 44.52 -33.39
C ASN A 246 12.41 43.97 -31.93
N SER A 247 11.36 44.32 -31.16
CA SER A 247 11.18 43.84 -29.80
C SER A 247 11.22 42.30 -29.70
N ALA A 248 10.73 41.57 -30.69
CA ALA A 248 10.80 40.11 -30.72
C ALA A 248 12.24 39.58 -30.85
N GLN A 249 13.09 40.25 -31.61
CA GLN A 249 14.50 39.89 -31.78
C GLN A 249 15.28 40.11 -30.46
N LEU A 250 15.01 41.22 -29.77
CA LEU A 250 15.61 41.51 -28.46
C LEU A 250 15.19 40.49 -27.44
N PHE A 251 13.92 40.07 -27.44
CA PHE A 251 13.42 39.06 -26.50
C PHE A 251 14.07 37.69 -26.77
N SER A 252 14.16 37.27 -28.04
CA SER A 252 14.77 35.97 -28.40
C SER A 252 16.27 35.95 -28.05
N GLN A 253 16.99 37.05 -28.26
CA GLN A 253 18.38 37.16 -27.83
C GLN A 253 18.54 37.00 -26.33
N LEU A 254 17.71 37.68 -25.51
CA LEU A 254 17.73 37.56 -24.07
C LEU A 254 17.39 36.13 -23.59
N TYR A 255 16.45 35.49 -24.26
CA TYR A 255 16.05 34.13 -23.93
C TYR A 255 17.21 33.14 -24.21
N ILE A 256 17.87 33.25 -25.32
CA ILE A 256 19.02 32.40 -25.69
C ILE A 256 20.19 32.65 -24.75
N GLU A 257 20.53 33.94 -24.46
CA GLU A 257 21.57 34.27 -23.46
C GLU A 257 21.31 33.61 -22.10
N ASN A 258 20.07 33.69 -21.60
CA ASN A 258 19.73 33.06 -20.33
C ASN A 258 19.78 31.52 -20.37
N LEU A 259 19.35 30.95 -21.49
CA LEU A 259 19.41 29.49 -21.66
C LEU A 259 20.87 29.00 -21.67
N CYS A 260 21.77 29.73 -22.30
CA CYS A 260 23.20 29.40 -22.34
C CYS A 260 23.90 29.61 -20.98
N LEU A 261 23.40 30.48 -20.12
CA LEU A 261 23.96 30.70 -18.77
C LEU A 261 23.45 29.70 -17.74
N THR A 262 22.35 29.00 -18.04
CA THR A 262 21.70 28.07 -17.10
C THR A 262 22.07 26.61 -17.38
N LEU A 263 22.63 26.30 -18.57
CA LEU A 263 23.20 25.02 -18.96
C LEU A 263 24.70 24.95 -18.64
#